data_e1005e6b952312d1679a1529828f51a6
#
_entry.id   e1005e6b952312d1679a1529828f51a6
#
_cell.length_a   1.000
_cell.length_b   1.000
_cell.length_c   1.000
_cell.angle_alpha   90.00
_cell.angle_beta   90.00
_cell.angle_gamma   90.00
#
_symmetry.space_group_name_H-M   'P 1'
#
loop_
_entity.id
_entity.type
_entity.pdbx_description
1 polymer ?
#
loop_
_entity_poly.entity_id
_entity_poly.type
_entity_poly.pdbx_seq_one_letter_code
_entity_poly.pdbx_strand_id
1 'polypeptide(L)'
;MPVVLGQSSPTEFIELQKDGYIVIDIRREEEWIETGIIEGAETITAFTESGQLHKDFQEKFFSLAKGPETPILLYCRTGNRTEMLGNALINQVGLKNVYHLTDGIDEWKKSGNVTSNYTPTN
;
A
#
# COMPACT_ATOMS: atom_id res chain seq x y z
N MET A 1 -9.29 -4.09 -22.96
CA MET A 1 -8.99 -5.01 -21.85
C MET A 1 -9.18 -4.29 -20.51
N PRO A 2 -9.88 -4.90 -19.57
CA PRO A 2 -10.03 -4.28 -18.27
C PRO A 2 -8.71 -4.22 -17.52
N VAL A 3 -8.52 -3.15 -16.77
CA VAL A 3 -7.38 -3.03 -15.88
C VAL A 3 -7.67 -3.83 -14.62
N VAL A 4 -6.71 -4.61 -14.16
CA VAL A 4 -6.85 -5.39 -12.93
C VAL A 4 -5.75 -5.02 -11.94
N LEU A 5 -6.02 -5.25 -10.66
CA LEU A 5 -5.02 -5.03 -9.61
C LEU A 5 -3.84 -5.97 -9.85
N GLY A 6 -2.64 -5.40 -9.93
CA GLY A 6 -1.43 -6.20 -10.11
C GLY A 6 -1.02 -6.88 -8.82
N GLN A 7 -0.57 -8.13 -8.94
CA GLN A 7 -0.12 -8.94 -7.82
C GLN A 7 1.40 -8.94 -7.77
N SER A 8 1.99 -8.86 -6.58
CA SER A 8 3.44 -8.91 -6.47
C SER A 8 3.89 -9.73 -5.26
N SER A 9 4.89 -10.57 -5.49
CA SER A 9 5.63 -11.26 -4.44
C SER A 9 6.60 -10.24 -3.81
N PRO A 10 7.26 -10.56 -2.69
CA PRO A 10 8.28 -9.67 -2.15
C PRO A 10 9.37 -9.30 -3.15
N THR A 11 9.83 -10.26 -3.95
CA THR A 11 10.86 -9.99 -4.97
C THR A 11 10.34 -9.03 -6.05
N GLU A 12 9.12 -9.28 -6.53
CA GLU A 12 8.51 -8.41 -7.53
C GLU A 12 8.22 -7.01 -6.98
N PHE A 13 7.82 -6.95 -5.71
CA PHE A 13 7.58 -5.68 -5.02
C PHE A 13 8.85 -4.82 -5.03
N ILE A 14 10.00 -5.43 -4.71
CA ILE A 14 11.28 -4.73 -4.72
C ILE A 14 11.59 -4.17 -6.11
N GLU A 15 11.33 -4.95 -7.16
CA GLU A 15 11.57 -4.50 -8.53
C GLU A 15 10.67 -3.32 -8.90
N LEU A 16 9.39 -3.38 -8.51
CA LEU A 16 8.47 -2.27 -8.77
C LEU A 16 8.91 -1.01 -8.03
N GLN A 17 9.39 -1.17 -6.79
CA GLN A 17 9.89 -0.04 -6.02
C GLN A 17 11.10 0.60 -6.70
N LYS A 18 12.00 -0.21 -7.25
CA LYS A 18 13.15 0.29 -8.00
C LYS A 18 12.72 1.03 -9.27
N ASP A 19 11.60 0.61 -9.86
CA ASP A 19 11.07 1.23 -11.06
C ASP A 19 10.32 2.54 -10.77
N GLY A 20 10.29 2.98 -9.52
CA GLY A 20 9.72 4.27 -9.17
C GLY A 20 8.27 4.24 -8.72
N TYR A 21 7.70 3.06 -8.46
CA TYR A 21 6.35 2.98 -7.92
C TYR A 21 6.29 3.62 -6.54
N ILE A 22 5.21 4.34 -6.29
CA ILE A 22 4.98 4.97 -4.98
C ILE A 22 4.45 3.91 -4.02
N VAL A 23 5.25 3.58 -3.02
CA VAL A 23 4.90 2.55 -2.03
C VAL A 23 4.07 3.19 -0.92
N ILE A 24 2.91 2.61 -0.64
CA ILE A 24 2.02 3.13 0.39
C ILE A 24 1.61 2.01 1.35
N ASP A 25 1.92 2.22 2.63
CA ASP A 25 1.48 1.36 3.72
C ASP A 25 0.13 1.90 4.19
N ILE A 26 -0.92 1.13 3.96
CA ILE A 26 -2.28 1.61 4.26
C ILE A 26 -2.80 1.16 5.61
N ARG A 27 -1.94 0.56 6.43
CA ARG A 27 -2.32 0.06 7.75
C ARG A 27 -2.51 1.21 8.73
N ARG A 28 -2.79 0.87 9.99
CA ARG A 28 -2.95 1.88 11.04
C ARG A 28 -1.62 2.12 11.76
N GLU A 29 -1.52 3.24 12.43
CA GLU A 29 -0.26 3.65 13.10
C GLU A 29 0.22 2.61 14.11
N GLU A 30 -0.69 2.00 14.87
CA GLU A 30 -0.28 0.99 15.85
C GLU A 30 0.39 -0.21 15.18
N GLU A 31 0.02 -0.53 13.95
CA GLU A 31 0.67 -1.60 13.19
C GLU A 31 2.06 -1.18 12.72
N TRP A 32 2.22 0.08 12.32
CA TRP A 32 3.54 0.61 11.91
C TRP A 32 4.52 0.58 13.07
N ILE A 33 4.05 0.92 14.26
CA ILE A 33 4.87 0.91 15.47
C ILE A 33 5.29 -0.52 15.81
N GLU A 34 4.36 -1.46 15.70
CA GLU A 34 4.58 -2.85 16.08
C GLU A 34 5.58 -3.57 15.17
N THR A 35 5.43 -3.41 13.87
CA THR A 35 6.21 -4.19 12.90
C THR A 35 7.28 -3.39 12.17
N GLY A 36 7.24 -2.07 12.25
CA GLY A 36 7.99 -1.21 11.34
C GLY A 36 7.30 -1.13 9.99
N ILE A 37 7.91 -0.45 9.06
CA ILE A 37 7.40 -0.24 7.71
C ILE A 37 8.46 -0.64 6.69
N ILE A 38 8.05 -0.89 5.45
CA ILE A 38 9.00 -1.13 4.37
C ILE A 38 9.66 0.22 4.05
N GLU A 39 10.98 0.24 3.98
CA GLU A 39 11.72 1.48 3.76
C GLU A 39 11.25 2.18 2.49
N GLY A 40 11.04 3.48 2.58
CA GLY A 40 10.57 4.29 1.47
C GLY A 40 9.06 4.38 1.34
N ALA A 41 8.32 3.67 2.20
CA ALA A 41 6.86 3.69 2.13
C ALA A 41 6.28 4.99 2.70
N GLU A 42 5.25 5.50 2.01
CA GLU A 42 4.39 6.54 2.56
C GLU A 42 3.39 5.85 3.48
N THR A 43 3.08 6.48 4.61
CA THR A 43 2.16 5.89 5.59
C THR A 43 0.82 6.64 5.54
N ILE A 44 -0.19 5.99 4.98
CA ILE A 44 -1.52 6.60 4.81
C ILE A 44 -2.58 5.58 5.20
N THR A 45 -3.14 5.71 6.39
CA THR A 45 -4.18 4.79 6.86
C THR A 45 -5.42 4.87 5.96
N ALA A 46 -5.82 3.73 5.38
CA ALA A 46 -6.99 3.69 4.53
C ALA A 46 -8.28 3.41 5.30
N PHE A 47 -8.22 2.51 6.29
CA PHE A 47 -9.42 2.07 7.00
C PHE A 47 -9.28 2.26 8.51
N THR A 48 -10.37 2.67 9.14
CA THR A 48 -10.44 2.76 10.59
C THR A 48 -10.55 1.36 11.21
N GLU A 49 -10.47 1.29 12.53
CA GLU A 49 -10.61 0.02 13.24
C GLU A 49 -11.95 -0.66 12.94
N SER A 50 -13.00 0.12 12.68
CA SER A 50 -14.32 -0.41 12.33
C SER A 50 -14.47 -0.76 10.85
N GLY A 51 -13.41 -0.58 10.06
CA GLY A 51 -13.43 -0.94 8.65
C GLY A 51 -13.96 0.13 7.71
N GLN A 52 -14.20 1.32 8.22
CA GLN A 52 -14.66 2.43 7.39
C GLN A 52 -13.47 3.18 6.79
N LEU A 53 -13.70 3.81 5.64
CA LEU A 53 -12.64 4.60 5.01
C LEU A 53 -12.23 5.74 5.96
N HIS A 54 -10.93 5.88 6.19
CA HIS A 54 -10.41 6.92 7.05
C HIS A 54 -10.67 8.29 6.42
N LYS A 55 -11.09 9.25 7.24
CA LYS A 55 -11.50 10.58 6.74
C LYS A 55 -10.42 11.33 5.99
N ASP A 56 -9.16 11.08 6.31
CA ASP A 56 -8.03 11.79 5.69
C ASP A 56 -7.42 11.05 4.51
N PHE A 57 -7.91 9.83 4.21
CA PHE A 57 -7.29 9.00 3.19
C PHE A 57 -7.29 9.65 1.81
N GLN A 58 -8.45 10.13 1.38
CA GLN A 58 -8.59 10.65 0.02
C GLN A 58 -7.65 11.82 -0.23
N GLU A 59 -7.60 12.77 0.69
CA GLU A 59 -6.74 13.93 0.53
C GLU A 59 -5.27 13.54 0.45
N LYS A 60 -4.83 12.70 1.37
CA LYS A 60 -3.43 12.28 1.40
C LYS A 60 -3.05 11.43 0.20
N PHE A 61 -3.92 10.49 -0.15
CA PHE A 61 -3.66 9.59 -1.27
C PHE A 61 -3.60 10.35 -2.59
N PHE A 62 -4.59 11.20 -2.85
CA PHE A 62 -4.64 11.92 -4.12
C PHE A 62 -3.64 13.05 -4.22
N SER A 63 -3.00 13.43 -3.12
CA SER A 63 -1.84 14.32 -3.20
C SER A 63 -0.65 13.63 -3.86
N LEU A 64 -0.62 12.29 -3.81
CA LEU A 64 0.42 11.48 -4.45
C LEU A 64 -0.01 10.95 -5.80
N ALA A 65 -1.23 10.44 -5.90
CA ALA A 65 -1.78 9.84 -7.12
C ALA A 65 -2.49 10.91 -7.93
N LYS A 66 -1.74 11.69 -8.69
CA LYS A 66 -2.24 12.89 -9.37
C LYS A 66 -2.89 12.60 -10.73
N GLY A 67 -2.73 11.42 -11.27
CA GLY A 67 -3.34 11.05 -12.54
C GLY A 67 -3.59 9.55 -12.62
N PRO A 68 -4.39 9.12 -13.61
CA PRO A 68 -4.76 7.70 -13.70
C PRO A 68 -3.58 6.78 -13.99
N GLU A 69 -2.47 7.31 -14.52
CA GLU A 69 -1.28 6.50 -14.84
C GLU A 69 -0.26 6.47 -13.71
N THR A 70 -0.50 7.17 -12.61
CA THR A 70 0.45 7.23 -11.49
C THR A 70 0.76 5.82 -10.98
N PRO A 71 2.04 5.42 -10.89
CA PRO A 71 2.39 4.06 -10.48
C PRO A 71 2.29 3.91 -8.95
N ILE A 72 1.34 3.11 -8.52
CA ILE A 72 1.00 2.93 -7.10
C ILE A 72 1.27 1.48 -6.68
N LEU A 73 1.90 1.32 -5.52
CA LEU A 73 2.24 0.02 -4.97
C LEU A 73 1.81 -0.04 -3.50
N LEU A 74 0.76 -0.77 -3.23
CA LEU A 74 0.13 -0.80 -1.91
C LEU A 74 0.57 -2.02 -1.11
N TYR A 75 0.62 -1.90 0.21
CA TYR A 75 0.70 -3.09 1.04
C TYR A 75 -0.06 -2.89 2.36
N CYS A 76 -0.50 -4.02 2.92
CA CYS A 76 -1.10 -4.08 4.24
C CYS A 76 -0.51 -5.27 4.96
N ARG A 77 -1.22 -5.86 5.91
CA ARG A 77 -0.67 -6.95 6.70
C ARG A 77 -0.65 -8.27 5.93
N THR A 78 -1.78 -8.66 5.32
CA THR A 78 -1.94 -9.95 4.65
C THR A 78 -2.42 -9.86 3.21
N GLY A 79 -2.66 -8.65 2.71
CA GLY A 79 -3.14 -8.42 1.35
C GLY A 79 -4.64 -8.19 1.22
N ASN A 80 -5.43 -8.48 2.26
CA ASN A 80 -6.88 -8.36 2.18
C ASN A 80 -7.37 -6.92 2.02
N ARG A 81 -6.83 -6.02 2.83
CA ARG A 81 -7.24 -4.60 2.76
C ARG A 81 -6.81 -3.96 1.45
N THR A 82 -5.62 -4.28 0.97
CA THR A 82 -5.11 -3.71 -0.28
C THR A 82 -5.79 -4.30 -1.50
N GLU A 83 -6.23 -5.56 -1.43
CA GLU A 83 -7.01 -6.13 -2.52
C GLU A 83 -8.33 -5.35 -2.69
N MET A 84 -9.03 -5.12 -1.59
CA MET A 84 -10.29 -4.38 -1.62
C MET A 84 -10.07 -2.93 -2.07
N LEU A 85 -9.09 -2.26 -1.48
CA LEU A 85 -8.80 -0.87 -1.81
C LEU A 85 -8.30 -0.72 -3.25
N GLY A 86 -7.39 -1.59 -3.66
CA GLY A 86 -6.82 -1.53 -5.00
C GLY A 86 -7.87 -1.71 -6.08
N ASN A 87 -8.79 -2.65 -5.87
CA ASN A 87 -9.88 -2.87 -6.81
C ASN A 87 -10.82 -1.66 -6.87
N ALA A 88 -11.07 -1.02 -5.73
CA ALA A 88 -11.89 0.20 -5.70
C ALA A 88 -11.21 1.35 -6.44
N LEU A 89 -9.90 1.50 -6.25
CA LEU A 89 -9.13 2.55 -6.94
C LEU A 89 -9.17 2.37 -8.45
N ILE A 90 -9.16 1.14 -8.92
CA ILE A 90 -9.23 0.84 -10.36
C ILE A 90 -10.65 1.01 -10.86
N ASN A 91 -11.62 0.38 -10.20
CA ASN A 91 -13.00 0.29 -10.73
C ASN A 91 -13.83 1.54 -10.48
N GLN A 92 -13.60 2.25 -9.38
CA GLN A 92 -14.39 3.43 -9.02
C GLN A 92 -13.69 4.75 -9.32
N VAL A 93 -12.36 4.77 -9.24
CA VAL A 93 -11.58 5.99 -9.43
C VAL A 93 -10.96 6.04 -10.82
N GLY A 94 -10.69 4.88 -11.40
CA GLY A 94 -10.13 4.83 -12.76
C GLY A 94 -8.61 4.81 -12.83
N LEU A 95 -7.94 4.48 -11.74
CA LEU A 95 -6.48 4.32 -11.76
C LEU A 95 -6.12 3.10 -12.61
N LYS A 96 -5.02 3.18 -13.33
CA LYS A 96 -4.63 2.15 -14.30
C LYS A 96 -3.36 1.41 -13.96
N ASN A 97 -2.62 1.86 -12.94
CA ASN A 97 -1.30 1.31 -12.68
C ASN A 97 -1.13 1.05 -11.18
N VAL A 98 -1.93 0.11 -10.66
CA VAL A 98 -1.96 -0.21 -9.23
C VAL A 98 -1.58 -1.66 -9.01
N TYR A 99 -0.57 -1.87 -8.18
CA TYR A 99 -0.13 -3.19 -7.71
C TYR A 99 -0.25 -3.25 -6.19
N HIS A 100 -0.26 -4.46 -5.64
CA HIS A 100 -0.13 -4.61 -4.20
C HIS A 100 0.76 -5.80 -3.87
N LEU A 101 1.28 -5.82 -2.65
CA LEU A 101 2.02 -6.95 -2.10
C LEU A 101 1.00 -8.00 -1.72
N THR A 102 0.89 -9.05 -2.52
CA THR A 102 -0.22 -10.00 -2.47
C THR A 102 -0.47 -10.61 -1.09
N ASP A 103 0.60 -11.00 -0.41
CA ASP A 103 0.48 -11.63 0.92
C ASP A 103 0.91 -10.71 2.05
N GLY A 104 1.13 -9.44 1.76
CA GLY A 104 1.38 -8.40 2.74
C GLY A 104 2.73 -8.44 3.44
N ILE A 105 2.86 -7.59 4.45
CA ILE A 105 4.12 -7.47 5.19
C ILE A 105 4.45 -8.74 5.98
N ASP A 106 3.44 -9.55 6.33
CA ASP A 106 3.69 -10.81 7.01
C ASP A 106 4.58 -11.73 6.15
N GLU A 107 4.24 -11.86 4.86
CA GLU A 107 5.05 -12.66 3.94
C GLU A 107 6.40 -12.00 3.66
N TRP A 108 6.42 -10.68 3.59
CA TRP A 108 7.65 -9.90 3.42
C TRP A 108 8.67 -10.29 4.49
N LYS A 109 8.23 -10.33 5.75
CA LYS A 109 9.10 -10.66 6.87
C LYS A 109 9.47 -12.14 6.89
N LYS A 110 8.54 -13.02 6.58
CA LYS A 110 8.81 -14.46 6.50
C LYS A 110 9.85 -14.79 5.45
N SER A 111 9.89 -14.02 4.37
CA SER A 111 10.83 -14.21 3.28
C SER A 111 12.22 -13.68 3.61
N GLY A 112 12.42 -13.15 4.81
CA GLY A 112 13.71 -12.64 5.26
C GLY A 112 13.96 -11.18 4.95
N ASN A 113 12.97 -10.48 4.42
CA ASN A 113 13.12 -9.05 4.15
C ASN A 113 12.94 -8.25 5.43
N VAL A 114 13.64 -7.12 5.52
CA VAL A 114 13.66 -6.31 6.73
C VAL A 114 12.70 -5.13 6.62
N THR A 115 12.34 -4.59 7.79
CA THR A 115 11.53 -3.37 7.87
C THR A 115 12.33 -2.31 8.61
N SER A 116 11.95 -1.06 8.41
CA SER A 116 12.53 0.08 9.12
C SER A 116 11.61 0.47 10.27
N ASN A 117 12.21 0.91 11.36
CA ASN A 117 11.43 1.37 12.51
C ASN A 117 10.60 2.58 12.12
N TYR A 118 9.36 2.61 12.60
CA TYR A 118 8.49 3.76 12.45
C TYR A 118 8.49 4.55 13.76
N THR A 119 8.77 5.85 13.65
CA THR A 119 8.72 6.75 14.81
C THR A 119 7.63 7.78 14.59
N PRO A 120 6.60 7.81 15.46
CA PRO A 120 5.56 8.81 15.32
C PRO A 120 6.14 10.22 15.40
N THR A 121 5.66 11.11 14.54
CA THR A 121 6.02 12.53 14.60
C THR A 121 4.92 13.28 15.33
N ASN A 122 5.33 14.09 16.27
CA ASN A 122 4.38 14.92 17.04
C ASN A 122 4.23 16.28 16.40
#